data_308ad7195bd8e708511d58842f69cc5d
#
_entry.id   308ad7195bd8e708511d58842f69cc5d
#
_cell.length_a   1.000
_cell.length_b   1.000
_cell.length_c   1.000
_cell.angle_alpha   90.00
_cell.angle_beta   90.00
_cell.angle_gamma   90.00
#
_symmetry.space_group_name_H-M   'P 1'
#
loop_
_entity.id
_entity.type
_entity.pdbx_description
1 polymer ?
#
loop_
_entity_poly.entity_id
_entity_poly.type
_entity_poly.pdbx_seq_one_letter_code
_entity_poly.pdbx_strand_id
1 'polypeptide(L)'
;MRIITRTVMILSVVSLLADVASEMLYPVIPVYLKEIGFSVLLIGILEGIVNFTAGISKGYFGKRSDEKGVRLPFVKLGYLLSAVSKPLMAVFVYPVWIFFVRTIDRLGKGVRTAARDALLSREATPATKARVFGFHRGMDTVGAAIGPVLALLFLFFYPGDYKTLFYLAFIPGMLSILFIFFLKEKKQPVSTLGKGNFFSFFKYWKIATPDFRKVVPGLLLFALFNSSDIFLLLITKETIGENTLTILGVTFNSDTITIGAYIFYNLIYAAASYLMGILADKLGFKKVILLGFLLFAIVYGGFAFNPSIGLIFILFSIYGIYAASTEGVIKAWITNLAHKENTATAIGFYTSCESVCALFASIIAGALWTNFGSNSTFITTAVISLLVFIYFLLRIRNSATQ
;
A
#
# COMPACT_ATOMS: atom_id res chain seq x y z
N MET A 1 15.94 25.31 3.70
CA MET A 1 15.03 24.54 4.59
C MET A 1 15.25 23.06 4.37
N ARG A 2 15.38 22.22 5.41
CA ARG A 2 15.52 20.76 5.23
C ARG A 2 14.20 20.20 4.73
N ILE A 3 14.20 19.48 3.60
CA ILE A 3 12.99 18.88 3.00
C ILE A 3 12.46 17.75 3.90
N ILE A 4 13.37 16.91 4.41
CA ILE A 4 13.03 15.88 5.38
C ILE A 4 13.14 16.49 6.77
N THR A 5 12.00 16.94 7.29
CA THR A 5 11.89 17.51 8.64
C THR A 5 11.98 16.40 9.70
N ARG A 6 12.18 16.80 10.97
CA ARG A 6 12.16 15.84 12.10
C ARG A 6 10.83 15.08 12.16
N THR A 7 9.71 15.75 11.88
CA THR A 7 8.39 15.12 11.85
C THR A 7 8.29 14.06 10.76
N VAL A 8 8.74 14.38 9.53
CA VAL A 8 8.77 13.43 8.41
C VAL A 8 9.64 12.22 8.75
N MET A 9 10.84 12.44 9.29
CA MET A 9 11.74 11.35 9.69
C MET A 9 11.09 10.44 10.72
N ILE A 10 10.53 11.00 11.80
CA ILE A 10 9.88 10.20 12.86
C ILE A 10 8.68 9.42 12.28
N LEU A 11 7.80 10.05 11.50
CA LEU A 11 6.66 9.36 10.89
C LEU A 11 7.11 8.23 9.95
N SER A 12 8.20 8.42 9.23
CA SER A 12 8.74 7.41 8.32
C SER A 12 9.37 6.24 9.07
N VAL A 13 10.12 6.48 10.16
CA VAL A 13 10.66 5.42 11.03
C VAL A 13 9.54 4.66 11.73
N VAL A 14 8.53 5.38 12.25
CA VAL A 14 7.34 4.77 12.86
C VAL A 14 6.64 3.84 11.87
N SER A 15 6.50 4.26 10.62
CA SER A 15 5.85 3.48 9.58
C SER A 15 6.70 2.27 9.17
N LEU A 16 8.01 2.44 8.99
CA LEU A 16 8.95 1.35 8.75
C LEU A 16 8.82 0.26 9.82
N LEU A 17 8.91 0.63 11.10
CA LEU A 17 8.83 -0.31 12.21
C LEU A 17 7.47 -1.03 12.26
N ALA A 18 6.39 -0.30 12.01
CA ALA A 18 5.04 -0.88 11.96
C ALA A 18 4.86 -1.82 10.76
N ASP A 19 5.49 -1.51 9.62
CA ASP A 19 5.44 -2.37 8.44
C ASP A 19 6.35 -3.59 8.63
N VAL A 20 7.53 -3.49 9.26
CA VAL A 20 8.29 -4.68 9.72
C VAL A 20 7.37 -5.59 10.55
N ALA A 21 6.68 -5.05 11.57
CA ALA A 21 5.79 -5.84 12.42
C ALA A 21 4.65 -6.52 11.66
N SER A 22 4.06 -5.84 10.68
CA SER A 22 2.91 -6.35 9.94
C SER A 22 3.32 -7.33 8.84
N GLU A 23 4.40 -7.04 8.13
CA GLU A 23 4.87 -7.83 7.00
C GLU A 23 5.65 -9.08 7.44
N MET A 24 6.19 -9.13 8.68
CA MET A 24 6.63 -10.39 9.30
C MET A 24 5.50 -11.43 9.33
N LEU A 25 4.27 -11.01 9.54
CA LEU A 25 3.12 -11.89 9.72
C LEU A 25 2.34 -12.13 8.43
N TYR A 26 2.45 -11.22 7.45
CA TYR A 26 1.65 -11.27 6.23
C TYR A 26 1.75 -12.60 5.47
N PRO A 27 2.94 -13.14 5.15
CA PRO A 27 3.07 -14.43 4.47
C PRO A 27 2.75 -15.63 5.38
N VAL A 28 2.86 -15.46 6.69
CA VAL A 28 2.73 -16.53 7.69
C VAL A 28 1.27 -16.77 8.08
N ILE A 29 0.45 -15.72 8.14
CA ILE A 29 -0.94 -15.80 8.60
C ILE A 29 -1.78 -16.81 7.81
N PRO A 30 -1.78 -16.86 6.47
CA PRO A 30 -2.58 -17.86 5.75
C PRO A 30 -2.15 -19.30 6.07
N VAL A 31 -0.85 -19.54 6.24
CA VAL A 31 -0.29 -20.85 6.59
C VAL A 31 -0.75 -21.25 8.00
N TYR A 32 -0.57 -20.35 8.97
CA TYR A 32 -1.03 -20.54 10.34
C TYR A 32 -2.54 -20.81 10.44
N LEU A 33 -3.35 -20.01 9.73
CA LEU A 33 -4.80 -20.19 9.72
C LEU A 33 -5.21 -21.57 9.16
N LYS A 34 -4.54 -22.03 8.11
CA LYS A 34 -4.76 -23.35 7.54
C LYS A 34 -4.40 -24.46 8.54
N GLU A 35 -3.29 -24.32 9.25
CA GLU A 35 -2.81 -25.29 10.24
C GLU A 35 -3.79 -25.43 11.43
N ILE A 36 -4.37 -24.33 11.89
CA ILE A 36 -5.40 -24.37 12.95
C ILE A 36 -6.80 -24.71 12.44
N GLY A 37 -6.93 -25.17 11.19
CA GLY A 37 -8.18 -25.75 10.66
C GLY A 37 -9.10 -24.79 9.89
N PHE A 38 -8.63 -23.59 9.52
CA PHE A 38 -9.43 -22.71 8.65
C PHE A 38 -9.46 -23.25 7.22
N SER A 39 -10.66 -23.28 6.62
CA SER A 39 -10.77 -23.54 5.18
C SER A 39 -10.24 -22.36 4.37
N VAL A 40 -9.77 -22.63 3.15
CA VAL A 40 -9.29 -21.57 2.22
C VAL A 40 -10.38 -20.53 1.98
N LEU A 41 -11.65 -20.96 1.88
CA LEU A 41 -12.80 -20.05 1.74
C LEU A 41 -12.94 -19.11 2.96
N LEU A 42 -12.83 -19.65 4.18
CA LEU A 42 -12.93 -18.85 5.41
C LEU A 42 -11.78 -17.84 5.52
N ILE A 43 -10.56 -18.22 5.13
CA ILE A 43 -9.41 -17.31 5.05
C ILE A 43 -9.68 -16.19 4.06
N GLY A 44 -10.19 -16.50 2.87
CA GLY A 44 -10.52 -15.51 1.85
C GLY A 44 -11.61 -14.53 2.31
N ILE A 45 -12.69 -15.02 2.93
CA ILE A 45 -13.75 -14.18 3.49
C ILE A 45 -13.20 -13.26 4.59
N LEU A 46 -12.40 -13.80 5.51
CA LEU A 46 -11.78 -13.05 6.60
C LEU A 46 -10.92 -11.91 6.03
N GLU A 47 -9.96 -12.21 5.15
CA GLU A 47 -9.08 -11.20 4.55
C GLU A 47 -9.85 -10.17 3.72
N GLY A 48 -10.89 -10.60 3.01
CA GLY A 48 -11.77 -9.69 2.26
C GLY A 48 -12.47 -8.68 3.17
N ILE A 49 -13.12 -9.13 4.24
CA ILE A 49 -13.86 -8.27 5.18
C ILE A 49 -12.89 -7.31 5.92
N VAL A 50 -11.76 -7.81 6.42
CA VAL A 50 -10.83 -6.96 7.17
C VAL A 50 -10.15 -5.91 6.29
N ASN A 51 -9.81 -6.23 5.05
CA ASN A 51 -9.25 -5.27 4.11
C ASN A 51 -10.28 -4.22 3.66
N PHE A 52 -11.53 -4.64 3.41
CA PHE A 52 -12.63 -3.72 3.12
C PHE A 52 -12.88 -2.76 4.30
N THR A 53 -12.91 -3.28 5.53
CA THR A 53 -13.07 -2.47 6.76
C THR A 53 -11.96 -1.44 6.89
N ALA A 54 -10.70 -1.82 6.66
CA ALA A 54 -9.57 -0.89 6.64
C ALA A 54 -9.74 0.19 5.58
N GLY A 55 -10.15 -0.20 4.36
CA GLY A 55 -10.35 0.71 3.24
C GLY A 55 -11.36 1.82 3.56
N ILE A 56 -12.58 1.44 3.94
CA ILE A 56 -13.66 2.39 4.24
C ILE A 56 -13.34 3.25 5.47
N SER A 57 -12.68 2.67 6.47
CA SER A 57 -12.29 3.40 7.70
C SER A 57 -11.36 4.57 7.44
N LYS A 58 -10.51 4.52 6.41
CA LYS A 58 -9.63 5.64 6.02
C LYS A 58 -10.41 6.93 5.74
N GLY A 59 -11.56 6.82 5.05
CA GLY A 59 -12.43 7.96 4.76
C GLY A 59 -13.05 8.57 6.00
N TYR A 60 -13.65 7.74 6.85
CA TYR A 60 -14.28 8.17 8.10
C TYR A 60 -13.30 8.83 9.07
N PHE A 61 -12.19 8.16 9.39
CA PHE A 61 -11.21 8.67 10.35
C PHE A 61 -10.40 9.84 9.77
N GLY A 62 -10.18 9.89 8.47
CA GLY A 62 -9.62 11.05 7.79
C GLY A 62 -10.48 12.30 8.03
N LYS A 63 -11.79 12.20 7.75
CA LYS A 63 -12.75 13.27 8.02
C LYS A 63 -12.81 13.65 9.50
N ARG A 64 -12.87 12.67 10.40
CA ARG A 64 -12.91 12.93 11.85
C ARG A 64 -11.65 13.65 12.35
N SER A 65 -10.49 13.37 11.77
CA SER A 65 -9.25 14.05 12.14
C SER A 65 -9.26 15.52 11.69
N ASP A 66 -9.80 15.82 10.51
CA ASP A 66 -9.98 17.21 10.03
C ASP A 66 -11.07 17.95 10.81
N GLU A 67 -12.19 17.29 11.18
CA GLU A 67 -13.23 17.86 12.04
C GLU A 67 -12.72 18.26 13.43
N LYS A 68 -11.78 17.49 13.98
CA LYS A 68 -11.19 17.83 15.30
C LYS A 68 -10.03 18.81 15.22
N GLY A 69 -9.50 19.06 14.02
CA GLY A 69 -8.30 19.87 13.80
C GLY A 69 -7.04 19.27 14.43
N VAL A 70 -7.04 17.98 14.73
CA VAL A 70 -5.90 17.21 15.30
C VAL A 70 -5.80 15.84 14.66
N ARG A 71 -4.62 15.44 14.25
CA ARG A 71 -4.33 14.19 13.54
C ARG A 71 -3.54 13.19 14.35
N LEU A 72 -2.62 13.68 15.18
CA LEU A 72 -1.70 12.86 15.96
C LEU A 72 -2.40 11.85 16.88
N PRO A 73 -3.54 12.14 17.56
CA PRO A 73 -4.27 11.15 18.35
C PRO A 73 -4.76 9.95 17.52
N PHE A 74 -5.22 10.21 16.28
CA PHE A 74 -5.66 9.13 15.36
C PHE A 74 -4.47 8.27 14.91
N VAL A 75 -3.33 8.92 14.64
CA VAL A 75 -2.10 8.22 14.27
C VAL A 75 -1.61 7.34 15.42
N LYS A 76 -1.56 7.87 16.66
CA LYS A 76 -1.19 7.11 17.87
C LYS A 76 -2.12 5.93 18.09
N LEU A 77 -3.44 6.15 18.06
CA LEU A 77 -4.44 5.10 18.25
C LEU A 77 -4.30 4.02 17.17
N GLY A 78 -4.13 4.40 15.92
CA GLY A 78 -4.02 3.44 14.82
C GLY A 78 -2.79 2.55 14.93
N TYR A 79 -1.62 3.10 15.29
CA TYR A 79 -0.42 2.29 15.53
C TYR A 79 -0.55 1.42 16.78
N LEU A 80 -1.18 1.91 17.85
CA LEU A 80 -1.44 1.14 19.07
C LEU A 80 -2.32 -0.08 18.76
N LEU A 81 -3.43 0.12 18.07
CA LEU A 81 -4.32 -0.97 17.67
C LEU A 81 -3.59 -2.03 16.84
N SER A 82 -2.80 -1.60 15.85
CA SER A 82 -1.99 -2.52 15.04
C SER A 82 -0.92 -3.25 15.86
N ALA A 83 -0.24 -2.59 16.80
CA ALA A 83 0.80 -3.23 17.59
C ALA A 83 0.21 -4.26 18.57
N VAL A 84 -0.84 -3.88 19.33
CA VAL A 84 -1.48 -4.75 20.31
C VAL A 84 -2.14 -5.98 19.65
N SER A 85 -2.61 -5.87 18.43
CA SER A 85 -3.18 -7.00 17.70
C SER A 85 -2.20 -8.16 17.50
N LYS A 86 -0.87 -7.91 17.42
CA LYS A 86 0.14 -8.94 17.20
C LYS A 86 0.17 -10.00 18.32
N PRO A 87 0.41 -9.63 19.59
CA PRO A 87 0.39 -10.62 20.66
C PRO A 87 -1.02 -11.22 20.89
N LEU A 88 -2.09 -10.46 20.61
CA LEU A 88 -3.46 -11.00 20.74
C LEU A 88 -3.73 -12.17 19.78
N MET A 89 -3.05 -12.24 18.63
CA MET A 89 -3.13 -13.39 17.72
C MET A 89 -2.64 -14.69 18.36
N ALA A 90 -1.73 -14.60 19.35
CA ALA A 90 -1.17 -15.76 20.04
C ALA A 90 -2.01 -16.25 21.22
N VAL A 91 -3.04 -15.49 21.67
CA VAL A 91 -3.79 -15.79 22.88
C VAL A 91 -4.77 -16.93 22.67
N PHE A 92 -5.58 -16.88 21.63
CA PHE A 92 -6.57 -17.91 21.30
C PHE A 92 -6.56 -18.27 19.82
N VAL A 93 -6.87 -19.53 19.51
CA VAL A 93 -6.91 -20.09 18.14
C VAL A 93 -8.35 -20.20 17.59
N TYR A 94 -9.34 -19.63 18.26
CA TYR A 94 -10.74 -19.69 17.81
C TYR A 94 -10.98 -18.78 16.60
N PRO A 95 -11.73 -19.22 15.59
CA PRO A 95 -12.01 -18.45 14.37
C PRO A 95 -12.54 -17.03 14.63
N VAL A 96 -13.51 -16.92 15.54
CA VAL A 96 -14.11 -15.62 15.90
C VAL A 96 -13.08 -14.67 16.55
N TRP A 97 -12.19 -15.21 17.40
CA TRP A 97 -11.13 -14.43 18.02
C TRP A 97 -10.13 -13.91 16.97
N ILE A 98 -9.67 -14.80 16.10
CA ILE A 98 -8.74 -14.43 15.02
C ILE A 98 -9.35 -13.36 14.12
N PHE A 99 -10.63 -13.53 13.72
CA PHE A 99 -11.35 -12.54 12.94
C PHE A 99 -11.40 -11.17 13.65
N PHE A 100 -11.71 -11.15 14.93
CA PHE A 100 -11.75 -9.93 15.73
C PHE A 100 -10.39 -9.24 15.80
N VAL A 101 -9.33 -9.97 16.11
CA VAL A 101 -7.97 -9.44 16.22
C VAL A 101 -7.44 -8.93 14.88
N ARG A 102 -7.69 -9.66 13.79
CA ARG A 102 -7.35 -9.22 12.42
C ARG A 102 -8.10 -7.95 12.04
N THR A 103 -9.37 -7.85 12.42
CA THR A 103 -10.18 -6.65 12.19
C THR A 103 -9.60 -5.45 12.95
N ILE A 104 -9.17 -5.63 14.20
CA ILE A 104 -8.50 -4.57 14.98
C ILE A 104 -7.21 -4.10 14.30
N ASP A 105 -6.38 -5.03 13.84
CA ASP A 105 -5.13 -4.70 13.12
C ASP A 105 -5.39 -3.82 11.89
N ARG A 106 -6.32 -4.25 11.04
CA ARG A 106 -6.65 -3.53 9.81
C ARG A 106 -7.40 -2.23 10.06
N LEU A 107 -8.28 -2.21 11.07
CA LEU A 107 -8.91 -0.96 11.53
C LEU A 107 -7.85 0.04 12.01
N GLY A 108 -6.84 -0.40 12.75
CA GLY A 108 -5.69 0.43 13.12
C GLY A 108 -5.01 1.08 11.91
N LYS A 109 -4.81 0.34 10.81
CA LYS A 109 -4.32 0.87 9.54
C LYS A 109 -5.29 1.90 8.94
N GLY A 110 -6.60 1.64 9.00
CA GLY A 110 -7.64 2.57 8.56
C GLY A 110 -7.65 3.88 9.34
N VAL A 111 -7.54 3.81 10.67
CA VAL A 111 -7.55 4.98 11.57
C VAL A 111 -6.35 5.91 11.31
N ARG A 112 -5.14 5.35 11.13
CA ARG A 112 -3.91 6.16 11.07
C ARG A 112 -3.62 6.73 9.68
N THR A 113 -3.95 6.02 8.58
CA THR A 113 -3.38 6.30 7.25
C THR A 113 -3.68 7.71 6.78
N ALA A 114 -4.95 8.12 6.69
CA ALA A 114 -5.32 9.45 6.17
C ALA A 114 -4.81 10.59 7.07
N ALA A 115 -4.85 10.41 8.39
CA ALA A 115 -4.36 11.38 9.36
C ALA A 115 -2.82 11.52 9.28
N ARG A 116 -2.08 10.41 9.15
CA ARG A 116 -0.63 10.39 8.97
C ARG A 116 -0.22 11.10 7.68
N ASP A 117 -0.86 10.73 6.57
CA ASP A 117 -0.55 11.30 5.26
C ASP A 117 -0.85 12.81 5.21
N ALA A 118 -1.87 13.27 5.93
CA ALA A 118 -2.15 14.69 6.10
C ALA A 118 -1.09 15.42 6.96
N LEU A 119 -0.51 14.77 7.98
CA LEU A 119 0.65 15.30 8.72
C LEU A 119 1.87 15.43 7.82
N LEU A 120 2.19 14.40 7.02
CA LEU A 120 3.28 14.45 6.03
C LEU A 120 3.09 15.57 5.02
N SER A 121 1.88 15.70 4.47
CA SER A 121 1.54 16.76 3.51
C SER A 121 1.77 18.16 4.05
N ARG A 122 1.54 18.35 5.34
CA ARG A 122 1.73 19.64 6.02
C ARG A 122 3.20 20.04 6.19
N GLU A 123 4.08 19.05 6.37
CA GLU A 123 5.52 19.30 6.52
C GLU A 123 6.20 19.65 5.19
N ALA A 124 5.47 19.56 4.07
CA ALA A 124 5.96 19.81 2.75
C ALA A 124 5.32 21.05 2.11
N THR A 125 6.09 21.74 1.27
CA THR A 125 5.56 22.76 0.35
C THR A 125 4.97 22.07 -0.89
N PRO A 126 4.13 22.75 -1.70
CA PRO A 126 3.66 22.19 -2.98
C PRO A 126 4.78 21.63 -3.87
N ALA A 127 5.96 22.28 -3.87
CA ALA A 127 7.13 21.90 -4.66
C ALA A 127 7.99 20.77 -4.05
N THR A 128 7.67 20.27 -2.86
CA THR A 128 8.46 19.24 -2.15
C THR A 128 7.62 18.07 -1.67
N LYS A 129 6.31 18.07 -1.98
CA LYS A 129 5.39 17.03 -1.50
C LYS A 129 5.73 15.65 -2.01
N ALA A 130 6.06 15.50 -3.30
CA ALA A 130 6.36 14.20 -3.85
C ALA A 130 7.63 13.60 -3.21
N ARG A 131 8.66 14.41 -2.91
CA ARG A 131 9.85 13.95 -2.19
C ARG A 131 9.55 13.46 -0.79
N VAL A 132 8.71 14.19 -0.04
CA VAL A 132 8.31 13.80 1.32
C VAL A 132 7.53 12.48 1.30
N PHE A 133 6.55 12.35 0.42
CA PHE A 133 5.78 11.12 0.28
C PHE A 133 6.62 9.96 -0.29
N GLY A 134 7.51 10.24 -1.25
CA GLY A 134 8.44 9.25 -1.80
C GLY A 134 9.43 8.73 -0.76
N PHE A 135 9.99 9.62 0.10
CA PHE A 135 10.84 9.21 1.21
C PHE A 135 10.08 8.33 2.21
N HIS A 136 8.90 8.78 2.62
CA HIS A 136 8.06 8.02 3.54
C HIS A 136 7.70 6.64 2.97
N ARG A 137 7.32 6.57 1.68
CA ARG A 137 6.98 5.32 1.02
C ARG A 137 8.19 4.39 0.88
N GLY A 138 9.37 4.93 0.56
CA GLY A 138 10.60 4.17 0.55
C GLY A 138 10.88 3.50 1.90
N MET A 139 10.70 4.22 3.01
CA MET A 139 10.85 3.67 4.36
C MET A 139 9.80 2.58 4.68
N ASP A 140 8.53 2.79 4.29
CA ASP A 140 7.49 1.75 4.40
C ASP A 140 7.92 0.47 3.67
N THR A 141 8.38 0.60 2.43
CA THR A 141 8.77 -0.53 1.58
C THR A 141 10.03 -1.24 2.08
N VAL A 142 10.99 -0.51 2.68
CA VAL A 142 12.12 -1.13 3.41
C VAL A 142 11.59 -2.02 4.54
N GLY A 143 10.60 -1.54 5.31
CA GLY A 143 9.93 -2.33 6.35
C GLY A 143 9.26 -3.58 5.79
N ALA A 144 8.58 -3.44 4.64
CA ALA A 144 7.94 -4.54 3.93
C ALA A 144 8.92 -5.58 3.37
N ALA A 145 10.16 -5.20 3.07
CA ALA A 145 11.21 -6.15 2.67
C ALA A 145 11.84 -6.85 3.89
N ILE A 146 12.12 -6.12 4.97
CA ILE A 146 12.77 -6.65 6.18
C ILE A 146 11.84 -7.61 6.92
N GLY A 147 10.54 -7.31 7.03
CA GLY A 147 9.59 -8.10 7.80
C GLY A 147 9.57 -9.59 7.43
N PRO A 148 9.28 -9.94 6.16
CA PRO A 148 9.27 -11.34 5.71
C PRO A 148 10.61 -12.04 5.88
N VAL A 149 11.75 -11.34 5.68
CA VAL A 149 13.09 -11.90 5.89
C VAL A 149 13.28 -12.32 7.34
N LEU A 150 12.89 -11.46 8.30
CA LEU A 150 12.97 -11.80 9.73
C LEU A 150 12.06 -12.99 10.08
N ALA A 151 10.85 -13.05 9.50
CA ALA A 151 9.95 -14.17 9.71
C ALA A 151 10.52 -15.48 9.17
N LEU A 152 11.07 -15.47 7.96
CA LEU A 152 11.70 -16.64 7.34
C LEU A 152 12.91 -17.12 8.13
N LEU A 153 13.79 -16.19 8.57
CA LEU A 153 14.94 -16.55 9.42
C LEU A 153 14.48 -17.18 10.74
N PHE A 154 13.47 -16.61 11.39
CA PHE A 154 12.95 -17.19 12.63
C PHE A 154 12.37 -18.58 12.41
N LEU A 155 11.50 -18.76 11.43
CA LEU A 155 10.87 -20.06 11.14
C LEU A 155 11.83 -21.11 10.58
N PHE A 156 12.97 -20.70 10.02
CA PHE A 156 14.04 -21.60 9.64
C PHE A 156 14.67 -22.28 10.85
N PHE A 157 14.90 -21.54 11.95
CA PHE A 157 15.46 -22.10 13.19
C PHE A 157 14.39 -22.71 14.11
N TYR A 158 13.15 -22.22 14.05
CA TYR A 158 12.03 -22.63 14.90
C TYR A 158 10.79 -22.93 14.04
N PRO A 159 10.78 -24.06 13.28
CA PRO A 159 9.67 -24.40 12.40
C PRO A 159 8.35 -24.57 13.17
N GLY A 160 7.28 -23.93 12.69
CA GLY A 160 5.93 -24.05 13.28
C GLY A 160 5.69 -23.22 14.54
N ASP A 161 6.68 -22.52 15.10
CA ASP A 161 6.48 -21.66 16.28
C ASP A 161 5.90 -20.29 15.91
N TYR A 162 4.71 -20.29 15.35
CA TYR A 162 3.99 -19.06 14.98
C TYR A 162 3.65 -18.20 16.19
N LYS A 163 3.41 -18.80 17.34
CA LYS A 163 3.05 -18.08 18.58
C LYS A 163 4.16 -17.16 19.03
N THR A 164 5.38 -17.63 19.07
CA THR A 164 6.57 -16.81 19.39
C THR A 164 6.79 -15.75 18.33
N LEU A 165 6.58 -16.07 17.05
CA LEU A 165 6.68 -15.08 15.97
C LEU A 165 5.70 -13.92 16.14
N PHE A 166 4.46 -14.17 16.61
CA PHE A 166 3.49 -13.10 16.91
C PHE A 166 3.97 -12.19 18.05
N TYR A 167 4.60 -12.74 19.08
CA TYR A 167 5.22 -11.94 20.15
C TYR A 167 6.45 -11.16 19.65
N LEU A 168 7.27 -11.75 18.80
CA LEU A 168 8.42 -11.06 18.21
C LEU A 168 7.97 -9.88 17.33
N ALA A 169 6.92 -10.05 16.54
CA ALA A 169 6.37 -8.98 15.71
C ALA A 169 5.80 -7.80 16.54
N PHE A 170 5.46 -8.04 17.80
CA PHE A 170 5.06 -6.97 18.73
C PHE A 170 6.20 -6.00 19.06
N ILE A 171 7.46 -6.46 19.06
CA ILE A 171 8.62 -5.62 19.40
C ILE A 171 8.75 -4.40 18.48
N PRO A 172 8.89 -4.57 17.14
CA PRO A 172 8.93 -3.41 16.25
C PRO A 172 7.64 -2.60 16.26
N GLY A 173 6.48 -3.23 16.49
CA GLY A 173 5.20 -2.53 16.70
C GLY A 173 5.24 -1.58 17.90
N MET A 174 5.74 -2.03 19.05
CA MET A 174 5.91 -1.19 20.26
C MET A 174 6.95 -0.09 20.07
N LEU A 175 8.06 -0.39 19.43
CA LEU A 175 9.06 0.63 19.10
C LEU A 175 8.43 1.75 18.23
N SER A 176 7.56 1.41 17.29
CA SER A 176 6.84 2.41 16.49
C SER A 176 6.01 3.36 17.37
N ILE A 177 5.34 2.82 18.41
CA ILE A 177 4.56 3.61 19.37
C ILE A 177 5.48 4.51 20.22
N LEU A 178 6.61 4.00 20.68
CA LEU A 178 7.58 4.80 21.47
C LEU A 178 8.08 5.99 20.64
N PHE A 179 8.45 5.78 19.38
CA PHE A 179 8.91 6.87 18.51
C PHE A 179 7.84 7.94 18.25
N ILE A 180 6.56 7.57 18.18
CA ILE A 180 5.49 8.53 17.88
C ILE A 180 5.23 9.50 19.06
N PHE A 181 5.64 9.16 20.29
CA PHE A 181 5.55 10.09 21.43
C PHE A 181 6.49 11.29 21.32
N PHE A 182 7.54 11.21 20.49
CA PHE A 182 8.41 12.35 20.19
C PHE A 182 7.77 13.38 19.27
N LEU A 183 6.58 13.10 18.70
CA LEU A 183 5.85 14.04 17.87
C LEU A 183 4.96 14.95 18.70
N LYS A 184 4.97 16.23 18.30
CA LYS A 184 4.06 17.26 18.80
C LYS A 184 3.28 17.84 17.62
N GLU A 185 1.99 18.07 17.80
CA GLU A 185 1.13 18.65 16.78
C GLU A 185 0.55 19.98 17.26
N LYS A 186 0.53 20.97 16.37
CA LYS A 186 -0.21 22.21 16.58
C LYS A 186 -1.63 22.07 16.01
N LYS A 187 -2.62 22.58 16.72
CA LYS A 187 -4.03 22.60 16.28
C LYS A 187 -4.16 23.19 14.87
N GLN A 188 -5.03 22.61 14.08
CA GLN A 188 -5.25 22.98 12.69
C GLN A 188 -6.62 23.64 12.49
N PRO A 189 -6.84 24.37 11.38
CA PRO A 189 -8.18 24.75 10.96
C PRO A 189 -9.09 23.53 10.89
N VAL A 190 -10.31 23.70 11.36
CA VAL A 190 -11.33 22.66 11.40
C VAL A 190 -12.02 22.56 10.04
N SER A 191 -12.34 21.33 9.62
CA SER A 191 -13.05 21.06 8.38
C SER A 191 -14.39 21.78 8.30
N THR A 192 -14.72 22.32 7.13
CA THR A 192 -15.98 22.97 6.80
C THR A 192 -17.13 21.98 6.52
N LEU A 193 -16.85 20.67 6.42
CA LEU A 193 -17.84 19.62 6.07
C LEU A 193 -18.87 19.32 7.15
N GLY A 194 -18.72 19.88 8.36
CA GLY A 194 -19.61 19.63 9.47
C GLY A 194 -19.64 18.17 9.96
N LYS A 195 -20.30 17.93 11.11
CA LYS A 195 -20.47 16.59 11.67
C LYS A 195 -21.40 15.77 10.78
N GLY A 196 -21.16 14.44 10.69
CA GLY A 196 -21.97 13.54 9.87
C GLY A 196 -21.77 12.07 10.21
N ASN A 197 -22.57 11.21 9.55
CA ASN A 197 -22.54 9.76 9.70
C ASN A 197 -21.23 9.17 9.14
N PHE A 198 -21.04 7.86 9.32
CA PHE A 198 -19.85 7.12 8.88
C PHE A 198 -19.47 7.40 7.41
N PHE A 199 -20.44 7.43 6.51
CA PHE A 199 -20.22 7.68 5.07
C PHE A 199 -20.21 9.16 4.67
N SER A 200 -20.27 10.09 5.63
CA SER A 200 -20.34 11.53 5.31
C SER A 200 -19.08 12.09 4.64
N PHE A 201 -17.96 11.37 4.65
CA PHE A 201 -16.77 11.75 3.90
C PHE A 201 -17.00 11.75 2.38
N PHE A 202 -17.97 11.01 1.86
CA PHE A 202 -18.36 11.10 0.44
C PHE A 202 -18.89 12.47 0.04
N LYS A 203 -19.40 13.26 0.99
CA LYS A 203 -19.81 14.66 0.73
C LYS A 203 -18.64 15.53 0.27
N TYR A 204 -17.38 15.12 0.54
CA TYR A 204 -16.19 15.80 0.06
C TYR A 204 -16.19 16.00 -1.45
N TRP A 205 -16.71 15.03 -2.22
CA TRP A 205 -16.83 15.15 -3.68
C TRP A 205 -17.54 16.42 -4.14
N LYS A 206 -18.54 16.90 -3.39
CA LYS A 206 -19.31 18.10 -3.72
C LYS A 206 -18.52 19.39 -3.54
N ILE A 207 -17.56 19.43 -2.63
CA ILE A 207 -16.73 20.61 -2.32
C ILE A 207 -15.31 20.49 -2.86
N ALA A 208 -14.95 19.35 -3.42
CA ALA A 208 -13.62 19.10 -3.98
C ALA A 208 -13.32 20.06 -5.14
N THR A 209 -12.04 20.40 -5.29
CA THR A 209 -11.58 21.28 -6.37
C THR A 209 -11.92 20.69 -7.77
N PRO A 210 -12.10 21.52 -8.80
CA PRO A 210 -12.34 21.03 -10.17
C PRO A 210 -11.25 20.08 -10.65
N ASP A 211 -10.00 20.34 -10.31
CA ASP A 211 -8.86 19.49 -10.71
C ASP A 211 -8.88 18.14 -9.97
N PHE A 212 -9.24 18.11 -8.69
CA PHE A 212 -9.46 16.88 -7.96
C PHE A 212 -10.52 16.00 -8.66
N ARG A 213 -11.67 16.62 -9.05
CA ARG A 213 -12.76 15.90 -9.74
C ARG A 213 -12.38 15.38 -11.13
N LYS A 214 -11.41 16.01 -11.80
CA LYS A 214 -10.88 15.55 -13.10
C LYS A 214 -9.89 14.42 -12.94
N VAL A 215 -9.00 14.49 -11.94
CA VAL A 215 -7.89 13.55 -11.73
C VAL A 215 -8.37 12.22 -11.12
N VAL A 216 -9.17 12.30 -10.06
CA VAL A 216 -9.56 11.13 -9.27
C VAL A 216 -10.27 10.03 -10.06
N PRO A 217 -11.23 10.30 -10.98
CA PRO A 217 -11.87 9.24 -11.74
C PRO A 217 -10.90 8.42 -12.59
N GLY A 218 -9.90 9.07 -13.19
CA GLY A 218 -8.87 8.36 -13.95
C GLY A 218 -7.98 7.49 -13.07
N LEU A 219 -7.61 7.97 -11.86
CA LEU A 219 -6.85 7.18 -10.89
C LEU A 219 -7.65 5.98 -10.38
N LEU A 220 -8.95 6.16 -10.15
CA LEU A 220 -9.84 5.06 -9.72
C LEU A 220 -10.09 4.05 -10.84
N LEU A 221 -10.19 4.51 -12.10
CA LEU A 221 -10.27 3.61 -13.25
C LEU A 221 -8.99 2.76 -13.37
N PHE A 222 -7.81 3.36 -13.17
CA PHE A 222 -6.56 2.60 -13.07
C PHE A 222 -6.61 1.58 -11.92
N ALA A 223 -7.00 2.02 -10.72
CA ALA A 223 -7.10 1.15 -9.55
C ALA A 223 -8.08 -0.03 -9.73
N LEU A 224 -9.13 0.14 -10.54
CA LEU A 224 -10.11 -0.91 -10.85
C LEU A 224 -9.52 -2.06 -11.69
N PHE A 225 -8.41 -1.83 -12.36
CA PHE A 225 -7.69 -2.83 -13.16
C PHE A 225 -6.27 -3.10 -12.65
N ASN A 226 -5.87 -2.46 -11.56
CA ASN A 226 -4.64 -2.76 -10.84
C ASN A 226 -4.93 -3.85 -9.80
N SER A 227 -4.84 -5.11 -10.23
CA SER A 227 -5.06 -6.27 -9.38
C SER A 227 -3.97 -6.44 -8.31
N SER A 228 -4.20 -7.32 -7.35
CA SER A 228 -3.22 -7.65 -6.32
C SER A 228 -1.92 -8.22 -6.92
N ASP A 229 -0.78 -7.89 -6.32
CA ASP A 229 0.55 -8.44 -6.65
C ASP A 229 0.59 -9.99 -6.63
N ILE A 230 -0.38 -10.62 -5.95
CA ILE A 230 -0.53 -12.09 -5.93
C ILE A 230 -0.64 -12.65 -7.35
N PHE A 231 -1.30 -11.97 -8.29
CA PHE A 231 -1.41 -12.43 -9.67
C PHE A 231 -0.06 -12.45 -10.40
N LEU A 232 0.82 -11.48 -10.11
CA LEU A 232 2.20 -11.49 -10.62
C LEU A 232 3.02 -12.64 -10.03
N LEU A 233 2.83 -12.95 -8.75
CA LEU A 233 3.49 -14.08 -8.10
C LEU A 233 2.97 -15.42 -8.63
N LEU A 234 1.66 -15.54 -8.87
CA LEU A 234 1.06 -16.74 -9.45
C LEU A 234 1.59 -17.03 -10.86
N ILE A 235 1.56 -16.04 -11.75
CA ILE A 235 2.08 -16.23 -13.11
C ILE A 235 3.59 -16.50 -13.10
N THR A 236 4.35 -15.86 -12.21
CA THR A 236 5.77 -16.14 -12.03
C THR A 236 6.00 -17.61 -11.67
N LYS A 237 5.25 -18.13 -10.68
CA LYS A 237 5.34 -19.52 -10.27
C LYS A 237 4.93 -20.49 -11.40
N GLU A 238 3.84 -20.20 -12.10
CA GLU A 238 3.38 -20.99 -13.26
C GLU A 238 4.42 -21.00 -14.39
N THR A 239 5.01 -19.85 -14.69
CA THR A 239 6.01 -19.71 -15.78
C THR A 239 7.31 -20.42 -15.44
N ILE A 240 7.77 -20.37 -14.19
CA ILE A 240 8.96 -21.10 -13.74
C ILE A 240 8.69 -22.62 -13.74
N GLY A 241 7.47 -23.02 -13.31
CA GLY A 241 7.08 -24.44 -13.24
C GLY A 241 8.02 -25.25 -12.33
N GLU A 242 8.56 -26.35 -12.85
CA GLU A 242 9.54 -27.21 -12.15
C GLU A 242 11.00 -26.78 -12.37
N ASN A 243 11.24 -25.71 -13.15
CA ASN A 243 12.59 -25.24 -13.38
C ASN A 243 13.26 -24.78 -12.08
N THR A 244 14.54 -25.05 -12.00
CA THR A 244 15.39 -24.62 -10.89
C THR A 244 16.45 -23.65 -11.39
N LEU A 245 16.90 -22.76 -10.51
CA LEU A 245 17.99 -21.83 -10.79
C LEU A 245 19.15 -22.17 -9.85
N THR A 246 20.31 -22.51 -10.41
CA THR A 246 21.51 -22.77 -9.61
C THR A 246 22.43 -21.54 -9.65
N ILE A 247 22.68 -20.95 -8.48
CA ILE A 247 23.60 -19.83 -8.31
C ILE A 247 24.64 -20.21 -7.24
N LEU A 248 25.93 -20.11 -7.59
CA LEU A 248 27.04 -20.43 -6.67
C LEU A 248 26.93 -21.83 -6.04
N GLY A 249 26.43 -22.82 -6.80
CA GLY A 249 26.26 -24.19 -6.31
C GLY A 249 25.02 -24.45 -5.44
N VAL A 250 24.20 -23.42 -5.18
CA VAL A 250 22.91 -23.56 -4.48
C VAL A 250 21.78 -23.58 -5.48
N THR A 251 20.94 -24.61 -5.41
CA THR A 251 19.79 -24.79 -6.31
C THR A 251 18.52 -24.22 -5.64
N PHE A 252 17.88 -23.29 -6.30
CA PHE A 252 16.64 -22.64 -5.87
C PHE A 252 15.46 -23.21 -6.65
N ASN A 253 14.42 -23.60 -5.94
CA ASN A 253 13.15 -24.04 -6.52
C ASN A 253 12.25 -22.86 -6.91
N SER A 254 11.16 -23.15 -7.61
CA SER A 254 10.18 -22.16 -8.10
C SER A 254 9.64 -21.22 -7.00
N ASP A 255 9.34 -21.76 -5.80
CA ASP A 255 8.83 -20.95 -4.68
C ASP A 255 9.89 -19.96 -4.21
N THR A 256 11.13 -20.41 -4.05
CA THR A 256 12.24 -19.54 -3.61
C THR A 256 12.55 -18.45 -4.64
N ILE A 257 12.51 -18.79 -5.94
CA ILE A 257 12.72 -17.81 -7.02
C ILE A 257 11.60 -16.77 -7.02
N THR A 258 10.34 -17.20 -6.86
CA THR A 258 9.17 -16.30 -6.81
C THR A 258 9.24 -15.35 -5.63
N ILE A 259 9.56 -15.85 -4.43
CA ILE A 259 9.74 -15.01 -3.23
C ILE A 259 10.95 -14.08 -3.40
N GLY A 260 12.04 -14.56 -3.98
CA GLY A 260 13.23 -13.77 -4.29
C GLY A 260 12.92 -12.61 -5.24
N ALA A 261 12.13 -12.84 -6.28
CA ALA A 261 11.68 -11.82 -7.22
C ALA A 261 10.80 -10.77 -6.53
N TYR A 262 9.92 -11.16 -5.61
CA TYR A 262 9.11 -10.23 -4.81
C TYR A 262 9.95 -9.37 -3.86
N ILE A 263 10.93 -9.97 -3.18
CA ILE A 263 11.88 -9.21 -2.33
C ILE A 263 12.67 -8.22 -3.19
N PHE A 264 13.17 -8.66 -4.34
CA PHE A 264 13.92 -7.84 -5.27
C PHE A 264 13.10 -6.64 -5.77
N TYR A 265 11.85 -6.88 -6.19
CA TYR A 265 10.89 -5.82 -6.52
C TYR A 265 10.78 -4.77 -5.40
N ASN A 266 10.57 -5.21 -4.16
CA ASN A 266 10.42 -4.29 -3.01
C ASN A 266 11.70 -3.48 -2.76
N LEU A 267 12.89 -4.05 -2.95
CA LEU A 267 14.16 -3.32 -2.83
C LEU A 267 14.30 -2.22 -3.89
N ILE A 268 13.99 -2.54 -5.16
CA ILE A 268 13.99 -1.56 -6.25
C ILE A 268 12.94 -0.47 -5.97
N TYR A 269 11.75 -0.85 -5.54
CA TYR A 269 10.69 0.08 -5.18
C TYR A 269 11.12 1.03 -4.05
N ALA A 270 11.72 0.52 -2.98
CA ALA A 270 12.20 1.34 -1.87
C ALA A 270 13.27 2.34 -2.34
N ALA A 271 14.27 1.88 -3.09
CA ALA A 271 15.35 2.72 -3.61
C ALA A 271 14.84 3.80 -4.59
N ALA A 272 13.91 3.45 -5.48
CA ALA A 272 13.38 4.36 -6.48
C ALA A 272 12.38 5.38 -5.90
N SER A 273 11.69 5.10 -4.79
CA SER A 273 10.58 5.91 -4.27
C SER A 273 10.96 7.37 -4.02
N TYR A 274 12.11 7.62 -3.38
CA TYR A 274 12.57 8.99 -3.16
C TYR A 274 12.99 9.70 -4.43
N LEU A 275 13.63 8.96 -5.36
CA LEU A 275 14.07 9.50 -6.66
C LEU A 275 12.87 9.89 -7.53
N MET A 276 11.83 9.05 -7.59
CA MET A 276 10.58 9.37 -8.31
C MET A 276 9.85 10.54 -7.66
N GLY A 277 9.93 10.70 -6.35
CA GLY A 277 9.46 11.88 -5.65
C GLY A 277 10.18 13.16 -6.08
N ILE A 278 11.51 13.13 -6.19
CA ILE A 278 12.32 14.25 -6.72
C ILE A 278 11.90 14.57 -8.16
N LEU A 279 11.73 13.55 -8.97
CA LEU A 279 11.36 13.70 -10.37
C LEU A 279 9.96 14.32 -10.52
N ALA A 280 9.01 13.89 -9.67
CA ALA A 280 7.65 14.42 -9.67
C ALA A 280 7.58 15.88 -9.20
N ASP A 281 8.39 16.28 -8.22
CA ASP A 281 8.52 17.68 -7.80
C ASP A 281 9.12 18.57 -8.89
N LYS A 282 10.05 18.03 -9.73
CA LYS A 282 10.70 18.79 -10.81
C LYS A 282 9.89 18.82 -12.11
N LEU A 283 9.36 17.69 -12.55
CA LEU A 283 8.69 17.53 -13.84
C LEU A 283 7.16 17.68 -13.76
N GLY A 284 6.61 17.66 -12.53
CA GLY A 284 5.19 17.63 -12.25
C GLY A 284 4.62 16.23 -12.07
N PHE A 285 3.62 16.11 -11.20
CA PHE A 285 2.98 14.84 -10.83
C PHE A 285 2.45 14.05 -12.04
N LYS A 286 1.78 14.73 -12.97
CA LYS A 286 1.19 14.09 -14.16
C LYS A 286 2.22 13.30 -14.97
N LYS A 287 3.41 13.89 -15.25
CA LYS A 287 4.42 13.24 -16.10
C LYS A 287 4.97 11.97 -15.47
N VAL A 288 5.22 11.99 -14.15
CA VAL A 288 5.75 10.81 -13.44
C VAL A 288 4.70 9.72 -13.29
N ILE A 289 3.44 10.07 -13.08
CA ILE A 289 2.34 9.10 -13.05
C ILE A 289 2.10 8.49 -14.43
N LEU A 290 2.19 9.28 -15.52
CA LEU A 290 2.13 8.76 -16.88
C LEU A 290 3.26 7.77 -17.16
N LEU A 291 4.50 8.09 -16.72
CA LEU A 291 5.60 7.12 -16.77
C LEU A 291 5.23 5.83 -16.03
N GLY A 292 4.66 5.95 -14.82
CA GLY A 292 4.20 4.80 -14.05
C GLY A 292 3.19 3.94 -14.81
N PHE A 293 2.16 4.54 -15.39
CA PHE A 293 1.15 3.79 -16.17
C PHE A 293 1.74 3.09 -17.40
N LEU A 294 2.70 3.72 -18.07
CA LEU A 294 3.39 3.10 -19.19
C LEU A 294 4.25 1.90 -18.73
N LEU A 295 5.02 2.06 -17.65
CA LEU A 295 5.82 0.97 -17.09
C LEU A 295 4.95 -0.19 -16.63
N PHE A 296 3.80 0.09 -16.01
CA PHE A 296 2.81 -0.92 -15.62
C PHE A 296 2.30 -1.71 -16.84
N ALA A 297 1.94 -1.01 -17.91
CA ALA A 297 1.50 -1.66 -19.14
C ALA A 297 2.59 -2.55 -19.77
N ILE A 298 3.85 -2.11 -19.74
CA ILE A 298 5.01 -2.89 -20.20
C ILE A 298 5.17 -4.16 -19.37
N VAL A 299 5.08 -4.05 -18.04
CA VAL A 299 5.23 -5.21 -17.13
C VAL A 299 4.11 -6.23 -17.37
N TYR A 300 2.86 -5.79 -17.37
CA TYR A 300 1.73 -6.69 -17.57
C TYR A 300 1.73 -7.27 -18.99
N GLY A 301 2.07 -6.48 -20.02
CA GLY A 301 2.27 -6.99 -21.37
C GLY A 301 3.41 -8.01 -21.44
N GLY A 302 4.51 -7.76 -20.74
CA GLY A 302 5.65 -8.69 -20.69
C GLY A 302 5.30 -10.04 -20.04
N PHE A 303 4.55 -10.04 -18.96
CA PHE A 303 4.09 -11.28 -18.29
C PHE A 303 3.09 -12.08 -19.14
N ALA A 304 2.33 -11.43 -20.03
CA ALA A 304 1.40 -12.11 -20.93
C ALA A 304 2.06 -13.06 -21.94
N PHE A 305 3.38 -12.96 -22.16
CA PHE A 305 4.12 -13.75 -23.15
C PHE A 305 5.10 -14.76 -22.54
N ASN A 306 4.82 -15.28 -21.34
CA ASN A 306 5.61 -16.31 -20.66
C ASN A 306 7.12 -15.98 -20.62
N PRO A 307 7.54 -14.99 -19.85
CA PRO A 307 8.92 -14.50 -19.84
C PRO A 307 9.89 -15.55 -19.27
N SER A 308 11.13 -15.57 -19.77
CA SER A 308 12.21 -16.34 -19.16
C SER A 308 12.52 -15.84 -17.74
N ILE A 309 13.18 -16.66 -16.90
CA ILE A 309 13.54 -16.28 -15.52
C ILE A 309 14.30 -14.95 -15.46
N GLY A 310 15.26 -14.73 -16.37
CA GLY A 310 15.99 -13.46 -16.43
C GLY A 310 15.08 -12.25 -16.76
N LEU A 311 14.12 -12.44 -17.68
CA LEU A 311 13.15 -11.40 -18.02
C LEU A 311 12.18 -11.13 -16.87
N ILE A 312 11.81 -12.14 -16.07
CA ILE A 312 11.00 -11.97 -14.85
C ILE A 312 11.65 -10.95 -13.90
N PHE A 313 12.95 -11.08 -13.61
CA PHE A 313 13.64 -10.13 -12.73
C PHE A 313 13.72 -8.72 -13.33
N ILE A 314 13.87 -8.59 -14.65
CA ILE A 314 13.80 -7.29 -15.35
C ILE A 314 12.39 -6.69 -15.21
N LEU A 315 11.34 -7.47 -15.43
CA LEU A 315 9.95 -7.03 -15.28
C LEU A 315 9.64 -6.60 -13.84
N PHE A 316 10.10 -7.35 -12.84
CA PHE A 316 9.97 -6.94 -11.43
C PHE A 316 10.76 -5.68 -11.08
N SER A 317 11.92 -5.45 -11.72
CA SER A 317 12.64 -4.18 -11.58
C SER A 317 11.82 -3.01 -12.12
N ILE A 318 11.24 -3.17 -13.32
CA ILE A 318 10.37 -2.17 -13.95
C ILE A 318 9.11 -1.95 -13.08
N TYR A 319 8.55 -3.02 -12.50
CA TYR A 319 7.40 -2.96 -11.61
C TYR A 319 7.72 -2.18 -10.32
N GLY A 320 8.93 -2.32 -9.77
CA GLY A 320 9.39 -1.51 -8.64
C GLY A 320 9.46 -0.02 -8.97
N ILE A 321 9.93 0.33 -10.16
CA ILE A 321 9.96 1.72 -10.63
C ILE A 321 8.54 2.26 -10.87
N TYR A 322 7.64 1.43 -11.44
CA TYR A 322 6.21 1.77 -11.57
C TYR A 322 5.59 2.12 -10.20
N ALA A 323 5.73 1.24 -9.22
CA ALA A 323 5.18 1.44 -7.87
C ALA A 323 5.74 2.72 -7.22
N ALA A 324 7.04 2.97 -7.37
CA ALA A 324 7.70 4.19 -6.92
C ALA A 324 7.16 5.45 -7.62
N SER A 325 6.79 5.34 -8.90
CA SER A 325 6.27 6.45 -9.72
C SER A 325 4.81 6.78 -9.42
N THR A 326 4.07 5.87 -8.78
CA THR A 326 2.62 6.00 -8.58
C THR A 326 2.25 6.18 -7.12
N GLU A 327 2.53 5.25 -6.22
CA GLU A 327 1.90 5.21 -4.90
C GLU A 327 2.16 6.45 -4.02
N GLY A 328 3.42 6.84 -3.84
CA GLY A 328 3.76 8.06 -3.09
C GLY A 328 3.37 9.33 -3.84
N VAL A 329 3.59 9.34 -5.16
CA VAL A 329 3.36 10.49 -6.03
C VAL A 329 1.86 10.81 -6.15
N ILE A 330 0.98 9.80 -6.27
CA ILE A 330 -0.48 9.98 -6.30
C ILE A 330 -0.96 10.60 -5.00
N LYS A 331 -0.51 10.11 -3.84
CA LYS A 331 -0.88 10.69 -2.55
C LYS A 331 -0.43 12.14 -2.41
N ALA A 332 0.79 12.45 -2.84
CA ALA A 332 1.28 13.82 -2.89
C ALA A 332 0.41 14.70 -3.79
N TRP A 333 0.01 14.20 -4.96
CA TRP A 333 -0.86 14.94 -5.88
C TRP A 333 -2.24 15.19 -5.28
N ILE A 334 -2.90 14.15 -4.74
CA ILE A 334 -4.20 14.26 -4.05
C ILE A 334 -4.15 15.33 -2.96
N THR A 335 -3.08 15.36 -2.15
CA THR A 335 -2.94 16.39 -1.10
C THR A 335 -2.68 17.78 -1.66
N ASN A 336 -2.08 17.89 -2.85
CA ASN A 336 -1.87 19.18 -3.52
C ASN A 336 -3.18 19.75 -4.11
N LEU A 337 -4.09 18.87 -4.53
CA LEU A 337 -5.40 19.22 -5.06
C LEU A 337 -6.45 19.47 -3.97
N ALA A 338 -6.16 19.15 -2.72
CA ALA A 338 -7.08 19.27 -1.59
C ALA A 338 -7.01 20.65 -0.93
N HIS A 339 -8.13 21.12 -0.40
CA HIS A 339 -8.15 22.25 0.53
C HIS A 339 -7.42 21.89 1.83
N LYS A 340 -6.64 22.83 2.38
CA LYS A 340 -5.77 22.60 3.55
C LYS A 340 -6.52 22.07 4.77
N GLU A 341 -7.73 22.54 5.02
CA GLU A 341 -8.61 22.13 6.11
C GLU A 341 -9.25 20.75 5.93
N ASN A 342 -9.24 20.22 4.71
CA ASN A 342 -9.87 18.94 4.34
C ASN A 342 -8.87 17.92 3.79
N THR A 343 -7.58 18.06 4.08
CA THR A 343 -6.52 17.22 3.49
C THR A 343 -6.68 15.74 3.86
N ALA A 344 -6.93 15.43 5.14
CA ALA A 344 -7.13 14.04 5.57
C ALA A 344 -8.43 13.45 5.01
N THR A 345 -9.48 14.28 4.86
CA THR A 345 -10.74 13.88 4.23
C THR A 345 -10.54 13.54 2.74
N ALA A 346 -9.79 14.35 2.01
CA ALA A 346 -9.48 14.13 0.59
C ALA A 346 -8.71 12.82 0.36
N ILE A 347 -7.65 12.60 1.16
CA ILE A 347 -6.88 11.36 1.13
C ILE A 347 -7.77 10.18 1.51
N GLY A 348 -8.53 10.31 2.59
CA GLY A 348 -9.43 9.27 3.06
C GLY A 348 -10.51 8.92 2.04
N PHE A 349 -11.10 9.91 1.37
CA PHE A 349 -12.05 9.71 0.26
C PHE A 349 -11.40 8.91 -0.86
N TYR A 350 -10.26 9.38 -1.38
CA TYR A 350 -9.55 8.72 -2.47
C TYR A 350 -9.17 7.27 -2.09
N THR A 351 -8.51 7.08 -0.95
CA THR A 351 -8.03 5.75 -0.55
C THR A 351 -9.14 4.77 -0.16
N SER A 352 -10.31 5.27 0.27
CA SER A 352 -11.49 4.43 0.47
C SER A 352 -12.06 3.95 -0.87
N CYS A 353 -12.22 4.85 -1.84
CA CYS A 353 -12.67 4.48 -3.19
C CYS A 353 -11.65 3.55 -3.87
N GLU A 354 -10.34 3.83 -3.76
CA GLU A 354 -9.27 2.98 -4.25
C GLU A 354 -9.33 1.56 -3.67
N SER A 355 -9.58 1.41 -2.37
CA SER A 355 -9.71 0.10 -1.72
C SER A 355 -10.92 -0.70 -2.23
N VAL A 356 -12.02 -0.02 -2.56
CA VAL A 356 -13.18 -0.66 -3.22
C VAL A 356 -12.83 -1.07 -4.65
N CYS A 357 -12.15 -0.20 -5.42
CA CYS A 357 -11.69 -0.53 -6.76
C CYS A 357 -10.72 -1.72 -6.75
N ALA A 358 -9.77 -1.78 -5.81
CA ALA A 358 -8.82 -2.88 -5.69
C ALA A 358 -9.49 -4.23 -5.37
N LEU A 359 -10.59 -4.23 -4.58
CA LEU A 359 -11.40 -5.42 -4.37
C LEU A 359 -11.99 -5.93 -5.69
N PHE A 360 -12.64 -5.04 -6.44
CA PHE A 360 -13.21 -5.40 -7.75
C PHE A 360 -12.12 -5.77 -8.76
N ALA A 361 -10.96 -5.11 -8.75
CA ALA A 361 -9.83 -5.43 -9.60
C ALA A 361 -9.39 -6.90 -9.43
N SER A 362 -9.27 -7.36 -8.19
CA SER A 362 -8.90 -8.75 -7.90
C SER A 362 -9.99 -9.74 -8.31
N ILE A 363 -11.28 -9.40 -8.17
CA ILE A 363 -12.40 -10.23 -8.63
C ILE A 363 -12.40 -10.32 -10.17
N ILE A 364 -12.23 -9.18 -10.86
CA ILE A 364 -12.18 -9.12 -12.33
C ILE A 364 -10.99 -9.92 -12.84
N ALA A 365 -9.80 -9.72 -12.25
CA ALA A 365 -8.59 -10.44 -12.64
C ALA A 365 -8.73 -11.95 -12.45
N GLY A 366 -9.28 -12.39 -11.30
CA GLY A 366 -9.55 -13.81 -11.05
C GLY A 366 -10.58 -14.41 -12.00
N ALA A 367 -11.64 -13.68 -12.33
CA ALA A 367 -12.65 -14.12 -13.29
C ALA A 367 -12.07 -14.24 -14.72
N LEU A 368 -11.26 -13.27 -15.16
CA LEU A 368 -10.58 -13.32 -16.45
C LEU A 368 -9.62 -14.51 -16.51
N TRP A 369 -8.83 -14.71 -15.45
CA TRP A 369 -7.88 -15.82 -15.34
C TRP A 369 -8.56 -17.18 -15.46
N THR A 370 -9.66 -17.38 -14.70
CA THR A 370 -10.36 -18.67 -14.64
C THR A 370 -11.09 -18.97 -15.94
N ASN A 371 -11.71 -17.98 -16.60
CA ASN A 371 -12.55 -18.22 -17.77
C ASN A 371 -11.80 -18.09 -19.10
N PHE A 372 -10.72 -17.27 -19.16
CA PHE A 372 -10.03 -16.92 -20.41
C PHE A 372 -8.51 -17.14 -20.33
N GLY A 373 -8.00 -17.64 -19.19
CA GLY A 373 -6.59 -17.90 -18.95
C GLY A 373 -5.82 -16.67 -18.44
N SER A 374 -4.60 -16.94 -17.92
CA SER A 374 -3.73 -15.90 -17.33
C SER A 374 -3.38 -14.79 -18.31
N ASN A 375 -3.05 -15.14 -19.57
CA ASN A 375 -2.66 -14.15 -20.61
C ASN A 375 -3.73 -13.09 -20.83
N SER A 376 -5.02 -13.46 -20.83
CA SER A 376 -6.13 -12.49 -21.03
C SER A 376 -6.23 -11.51 -19.87
N THR A 377 -5.95 -11.92 -18.63
CA THR A 377 -5.90 -11.02 -17.48
C THR A 377 -4.82 -9.97 -17.66
N PHE A 378 -3.61 -10.38 -18.04
CA PHE A 378 -2.46 -9.49 -18.20
C PHE A 378 -2.62 -8.55 -19.39
N ILE A 379 -3.08 -9.06 -20.54
CA ILE A 379 -3.34 -8.23 -21.75
C ILE A 379 -4.42 -7.19 -21.46
N THR A 380 -5.55 -7.60 -20.86
CA THR A 380 -6.66 -6.68 -20.55
C THR A 380 -6.19 -5.57 -19.62
N THR A 381 -5.46 -5.91 -18.57
CA THR A 381 -4.90 -4.95 -17.62
C THR A 381 -3.91 -3.99 -18.29
N ALA A 382 -3.03 -4.48 -19.15
CA ALA A 382 -2.07 -3.65 -19.91
C ALA A 382 -2.80 -2.67 -20.85
N VAL A 383 -3.79 -3.15 -21.61
CA VAL A 383 -4.58 -2.31 -22.55
C VAL A 383 -5.31 -1.20 -21.77
N ILE A 384 -5.98 -1.53 -20.66
CA ILE A 384 -6.70 -0.52 -19.89
C ILE A 384 -5.75 0.48 -19.26
N SER A 385 -4.57 0.06 -18.81
CA SER A 385 -3.55 1.01 -18.32
C SER A 385 -3.13 1.99 -19.43
N LEU A 386 -2.99 1.54 -20.67
CA LEU A 386 -2.73 2.42 -21.81
C LEU A 386 -3.89 3.37 -22.13
N LEU A 387 -5.14 2.90 -22.00
CA LEU A 387 -6.31 3.77 -22.15
C LEU A 387 -6.36 4.86 -21.07
N VAL A 388 -6.05 4.52 -19.82
CA VAL A 388 -5.93 5.50 -18.73
C VAL A 388 -4.77 6.46 -18.98
N PHE A 389 -3.63 5.98 -19.48
CA PHE A 389 -2.51 6.82 -19.90
C PHE A 389 -2.96 7.86 -20.95
N ILE A 390 -3.68 7.44 -22.00
CA ILE A 390 -4.22 8.33 -23.04
C ILE A 390 -5.23 9.34 -22.44
N TYR A 391 -6.12 8.88 -21.56
CA TYR A 391 -7.04 9.78 -20.84
C TYR A 391 -6.29 10.89 -20.11
N PHE A 392 -5.26 10.55 -19.31
CA PHE A 392 -4.47 11.54 -18.60
C PHE A 392 -3.70 12.46 -19.55
N LEU A 393 -3.17 11.92 -20.64
CA LEU A 393 -2.45 12.71 -21.63
C LEU A 393 -3.33 13.81 -22.25
N LEU A 394 -4.57 13.45 -22.63
CA LEU A 394 -5.47 14.32 -23.37
C LEU A 394 -6.33 15.24 -22.47
N ARG A 395 -6.80 14.75 -21.31
CA ARG A 395 -7.81 15.44 -20.50
C ARG A 395 -7.24 16.20 -19.30
N ILE A 396 -6.13 15.76 -18.77
CA ILE A 396 -5.53 16.40 -17.59
C ILE A 396 -4.48 17.41 -18.08
N ARG A 397 -4.70 18.68 -17.83
CA ARG A 397 -3.67 19.70 -18.10
C ARG A 397 -2.53 19.56 -17.09
N ASN A 398 -1.31 19.91 -17.52
CA ASN A 398 -0.22 20.09 -16.56
C ASN A 398 -0.63 21.24 -15.64
N SER A 399 -0.87 20.95 -14.36
CA SER A 399 -0.90 22.01 -13.36
C SER A 399 0.52 22.57 -13.36
N ALA A 400 0.68 23.79 -13.87
CA ALA A 400 1.94 24.51 -13.71
C ALA A 400 2.20 24.52 -12.18
N THR A 401 3.41 24.15 -11.81
CA THR A 401 3.94 24.34 -10.45
C THR A 401 3.88 25.84 -10.16
N GLN A 402 2.78 26.29 -9.50
CA GLN A 402 2.71 27.59 -8.86
C GLN A 402 3.31 27.52 -7.47
#